data_12be43ab10d4a1b3470ec830228ff730
#
_entry.id   12be43ab10d4a1b3470ec830228ff730
#
_cell.length_a   1.000
_cell.length_b   1.000
_cell.length_c   1.000
_cell.angle_alpha   90.00
_cell.angle_beta   90.00
_cell.angle_gamma   90.00
#
_symmetry.space_group_name_H-M   'P 1'
#
loop_
_entity.id
_entity.type
_entity.pdbx_description
1 polymer ?
#
loop_
_entity_poly.entity_id
_entity_poly.type
_entity_poly.pdbx_seq_one_letter_code
_entity_poly.pdbx_strand_id
1 'polypeptide(L)'
;MKKNLNLGVIGIDHGHIFDMLDEMLKEGCSCNYFWSEGSPLTLKEFNKKYPNIKRKTDKKEILNDDAIDMILISSIPKDRANLSIEALKAGKDVMVDKPGCTTLDQLNDLKKIVKETGKIWSVNFSERFHVAAVTKAEELVKDGIIGKVKQTMGIGPHRQGNYERPDWFYDRESYGGIITDIGSHQIHQFLVFTNSIVAKITHALAENTTRKEKPGFQDFGEINLSGNGGHGYI
;
A
#
# COMPACT_ATOMS: atom_id res chain seq x y z
N MET A 1 -1.61 -26.01 -13.87
CA MET A 1 -2.82 -25.39 -13.32
C MET A 1 -2.39 -24.23 -12.42
N LYS A 2 -2.93 -23.02 -12.60
CA LYS A 2 -2.74 -21.92 -11.65
C LYS A 2 -3.31 -22.38 -10.31
N LYS A 3 -2.52 -22.40 -9.25
CA LYS A 3 -3.02 -22.72 -7.90
C LYS A 3 -3.89 -21.57 -7.46
N ASN A 4 -5.16 -21.82 -7.18
CA ASN A 4 -6.02 -20.80 -6.56
C ASN A 4 -5.55 -20.60 -5.12
N LEU A 5 -5.25 -19.35 -4.74
CA LEU A 5 -4.76 -19.03 -3.41
C LEU A 5 -5.93 -18.89 -2.43
N ASN A 6 -5.73 -19.40 -1.22
CA ASN A 6 -6.59 -19.14 -0.09
C ASN A 6 -6.06 -17.93 0.68
N LEU A 7 -6.90 -16.93 0.84
CA LEU A 7 -6.55 -15.65 1.44
C LEU A 7 -7.06 -15.54 2.86
N GLY A 8 -6.30 -14.85 3.71
CA GLY A 8 -6.77 -14.27 4.96
C GLY A 8 -6.66 -12.75 4.89
N VAL A 9 -7.54 -12.04 5.56
CA VAL A 9 -7.48 -10.57 5.67
C VAL A 9 -7.13 -10.18 7.10
N ILE A 10 -6.10 -9.34 7.27
CA ILE A 10 -5.69 -8.81 8.58
C ILE A 10 -5.64 -7.28 8.52
N GLY A 11 -6.59 -6.62 9.23
CA GLY A 11 -6.78 -5.17 9.19
C GLY A 11 -7.55 -4.71 7.96
N ILE A 12 -8.60 -3.96 8.22
CA ILE A 12 -9.50 -3.39 7.21
C ILE A 12 -9.74 -1.90 7.45
N ASP A 13 -8.77 -1.19 8.05
CA ASP A 13 -8.91 0.21 8.46
C ASP A 13 -8.95 1.18 7.27
N HIS A 14 -8.42 0.77 6.12
CA HIS A 14 -8.41 1.57 4.89
C HIS A 14 -9.27 0.95 3.79
N GLY A 15 -9.97 1.80 3.03
CA GLY A 15 -10.92 1.37 1.99
C GLY A 15 -10.31 0.60 0.80
N HIS A 16 -9.00 0.65 0.59
CA HIS A 16 -8.35 -0.12 -0.47
C HIS A 16 -8.50 -1.64 -0.30
N ILE A 17 -8.86 -2.12 0.89
CA ILE A 17 -9.13 -3.55 1.09
C ILE A 17 -10.22 -4.07 0.14
N PHE A 18 -11.21 -3.23 -0.19
CA PHE A 18 -12.28 -3.64 -1.09
C PHE A 18 -11.76 -3.96 -2.49
N ASP A 19 -10.94 -3.09 -3.06
CA ASP A 19 -10.37 -3.30 -4.39
C ASP A 19 -9.36 -4.47 -4.37
N MET A 20 -8.50 -4.52 -3.34
CA MET A 20 -7.53 -5.61 -3.19
C MET A 20 -8.21 -6.98 -3.15
N LEU A 21 -9.26 -7.11 -2.35
CA LEU A 21 -9.97 -8.38 -2.18
C LEU A 21 -10.82 -8.71 -3.42
N ASP A 22 -11.53 -7.74 -4.00
CA ASP A 22 -12.34 -7.95 -5.20
C ASP A 22 -11.50 -8.48 -6.37
N GLU A 23 -10.34 -7.87 -6.63
CA GLU A 23 -9.49 -8.29 -7.73
C GLU A 23 -8.92 -9.71 -7.49
N MET A 24 -8.51 -10.02 -6.28
CA MET A 24 -8.05 -11.37 -5.95
C MET A 24 -9.17 -12.42 -6.09
N LEU A 25 -10.38 -12.09 -5.66
CA LEU A 25 -11.54 -13.00 -5.82
C LEU A 25 -11.91 -13.19 -7.30
N LYS A 26 -11.84 -12.14 -8.15
CA LYS A 26 -12.03 -12.25 -9.61
C LYS A 26 -10.99 -13.17 -10.27
N GLU A 27 -9.77 -13.19 -9.77
CA GLU A 27 -8.70 -14.08 -10.24
C GLU A 27 -8.85 -15.53 -9.72
N GLY A 28 -9.94 -15.83 -9.02
CA GLY A 28 -10.28 -17.18 -8.57
C GLY A 28 -9.71 -17.54 -7.20
N CYS A 29 -9.18 -16.58 -6.44
CA CYS A 29 -8.79 -16.80 -5.06
C CYS A 29 -10.02 -16.97 -4.15
N SER A 30 -9.84 -17.57 -2.98
CA SER A 30 -10.88 -17.66 -1.95
C SER A 30 -10.47 -16.95 -0.67
N CYS A 31 -11.45 -16.43 0.08
CA CYS A 31 -11.23 -15.81 1.38
C CYS A 31 -12.39 -16.19 2.32
N ASN A 32 -12.08 -16.82 3.46
CA ASN A 32 -13.10 -17.27 4.42
C ASN A 32 -13.05 -16.50 5.73
N TYR A 33 -11.94 -15.85 6.03
CA TYR A 33 -11.72 -15.23 7.32
C TYR A 33 -11.06 -13.85 7.21
N PHE A 34 -11.46 -12.96 8.13
CA PHE A 34 -10.77 -11.72 8.36
C PHE A 34 -10.62 -11.46 9.88
N TRP A 35 -9.64 -10.66 10.21
CA TRP A 35 -9.47 -10.06 11.52
C TRP A 35 -9.22 -8.56 11.39
N SER A 36 -9.73 -7.81 12.33
CA SER A 36 -9.45 -6.39 12.47
C SER A 36 -9.51 -6.00 13.94
N GLU A 37 -8.64 -5.11 14.34
CA GLU A 37 -8.72 -4.54 15.68
C GLU A 37 -9.91 -3.58 15.80
N GLY A 38 -10.58 -3.58 16.94
CA GLY A 38 -11.69 -2.67 17.21
C GLY A 38 -12.80 -2.68 16.17
N SER A 39 -13.31 -1.50 15.86
CA SER A 39 -14.42 -1.31 14.91
C SER A 39 -14.08 -0.20 13.90
N PRO A 40 -13.23 -0.48 12.90
CA PRO A 40 -12.88 0.51 11.88
C PRO A 40 -14.12 0.97 11.10
N LEU A 41 -14.07 2.17 10.52
CA LEU A 41 -15.18 2.76 9.76
C LEU A 41 -15.63 1.87 8.60
N THR A 42 -14.74 1.10 8.02
CA THR A 42 -15.01 0.17 6.91
C THR A 42 -15.77 -1.10 7.33
N LEU A 43 -15.82 -1.45 8.63
CA LEU A 43 -16.32 -2.73 9.12
C LEU A 43 -17.75 -3.03 8.69
N LYS A 44 -18.64 -2.04 8.78
CA LYS A 44 -20.07 -2.20 8.41
C LYS A 44 -20.20 -2.51 6.91
N GLU A 45 -19.48 -1.80 6.08
CA GLU A 45 -19.48 -2.00 4.63
C GLU A 45 -18.84 -3.34 4.25
N PHE A 46 -17.72 -3.68 4.90
CA PHE A 46 -17.03 -4.96 4.69
C PHE A 46 -17.95 -6.15 4.95
N ASN A 47 -18.63 -6.17 6.11
CA ASN A 47 -19.56 -7.23 6.44
C ASN A 47 -20.76 -7.30 5.48
N LYS A 48 -21.23 -6.15 4.98
CA LYS A 48 -22.32 -6.09 4.00
C LYS A 48 -21.88 -6.65 2.64
N LYS A 49 -20.69 -6.29 2.20
CA LYS A 49 -20.17 -6.70 0.87
C LYS A 49 -19.71 -8.15 0.86
N TYR A 50 -19.15 -8.65 1.96
CA TYR A 50 -18.60 -10.00 2.07
C TYR A 50 -19.25 -10.79 3.22
N PRO A 51 -20.56 -11.09 3.16
CA PRO A 51 -21.29 -11.70 4.28
C PRO A 51 -20.82 -13.12 4.64
N ASN A 52 -20.13 -13.78 3.73
CA ASN A 52 -19.60 -15.13 3.91
C ASN A 52 -18.19 -15.16 4.54
N ILE A 53 -17.49 -14.03 4.59
CA ILE A 53 -16.15 -13.93 5.21
C ILE A 53 -16.34 -13.68 6.70
N LYS A 54 -15.94 -14.63 7.53
CA LYS A 54 -16.18 -14.59 8.97
C LYS A 54 -15.08 -13.85 9.71
N ARG A 55 -15.48 -12.98 10.65
CA ARG A 55 -14.53 -12.31 11.54
C ARG A 55 -13.99 -13.28 12.58
N LYS A 56 -12.66 -13.32 12.72
CA LYS A 56 -11.97 -14.01 13.81
C LYS A 56 -11.74 -13.08 15.00
N THR A 57 -11.65 -13.65 16.20
CA THR A 57 -11.40 -12.91 17.44
C THR A 57 -9.90 -12.66 17.67
N ASP A 58 -9.04 -13.56 17.19
CA ASP A 58 -7.59 -13.44 17.25
C ASP A 58 -7.01 -13.65 15.83
N LYS A 59 -6.14 -12.73 15.41
CA LYS A 59 -5.40 -12.84 14.14
C LYS A 59 -4.58 -14.12 14.03
N LYS A 60 -4.17 -14.70 15.15
CA LYS A 60 -3.43 -15.97 15.19
C LYS A 60 -4.24 -17.14 14.62
N GLU A 61 -5.56 -17.10 14.69
CA GLU A 61 -6.41 -18.13 14.07
C GLU A 61 -6.24 -18.13 12.54
N ILE A 62 -5.97 -16.95 11.93
CA ILE A 62 -5.71 -16.80 10.50
C ILE A 62 -4.24 -17.13 10.18
N LEU A 63 -3.31 -16.63 11.00
CA LEU A 63 -1.87 -16.82 10.77
C LEU A 63 -1.45 -18.28 10.90
N ASN A 64 -2.05 -19.04 11.82
CA ASN A 64 -1.74 -20.43 12.09
C ASN A 64 -2.57 -21.43 11.26
N ASP A 65 -3.46 -20.96 10.37
CA ASP A 65 -4.23 -21.81 9.48
C ASP A 65 -3.38 -22.20 8.26
N ASP A 66 -2.95 -23.47 8.20
CA ASP A 66 -2.11 -23.99 7.10
C ASP A 66 -2.82 -23.95 5.74
N ALA A 67 -4.16 -23.85 5.71
CA ALA A 67 -4.91 -23.74 4.48
C ALA A 67 -4.79 -22.34 3.83
N ILE A 68 -4.36 -21.32 4.58
CA ILE A 68 -4.18 -19.95 4.07
C ILE A 68 -2.79 -19.80 3.45
N ASP A 69 -2.74 -19.37 2.20
CA ASP A 69 -1.51 -19.15 1.44
C ASP A 69 -0.96 -17.72 1.58
N MET A 70 -1.86 -16.72 1.61
CA MET A 70 -1.51 -15.28 1.55
C MET A 70 -2.39 -14.43 2.46
N ILE A 71 -1.80 -13.38 3.02
CA ILE A 71 -2.49 -12.38 3.83
C ILE A 71 -2.61 -11.06 3.07
N LEU A 72 -3.82 -10.52 3.00
CA LEU A 72 -4.08 -9.14 2.58
C LEU A 72 -4.12 -8.24 3.81
N ILE A 73 -3.37 -7.11 3.79
CA ILE A 73 -3.27 -6.19 4.91
C ILE A 73 -3.64 -4.78 4.46
N SER A 74 -4.67 -4.21 5.09
CA SER A 74 -5.08 -2.81 4.89
C SER A 74 -5.42 -2.13 6.23
N SER A 75 -4.59 -2.40 7.23
CA SER A 75 -4.63 -1.79 8.56
C SER A 75 -4.17 -0.33 8.54
N ILE A 76 -4.16 0.32 9.71
CA ILE A 76 -3.52 1.62 9.90
C ILE A 76 -2.06 1.53 9.41
N PRO A 77 -1.56 2.50 8.62
CA PRO A 77 -0.24 2.41 7.98
C PRO A 77 0.91 2.06 8.91
N LYS A 78 0.96 2.63 10.12
CA LYS A 78 2.01 2.33 11.11
C LYS A 78 2.10 0.86 11.53
N ASP A 79 0.99 0.13 11.44
CA ASP A 79 0.90 -1.25 11.93
C ASP A 79 1.18 -2.28 10.82
N ARG A 80 1.15 -1.85 9.55
CA ARG A 80 1.27 -2.72 8.36
C ARG A 80 2.55 -3.54 8.33
N ALA A 81 3.67 -2.92 8.68
CA ALA A 81 4.96 -3.59 8.69
C ALA A 81 5.00 -4.73 9.73
N ASN A 82 4.56 -4.46 10.95
CA ASN A 82 4.56 -5.46 12.02
C ASN A 82 3.62 -6.64 11.69
N LEU A 83 2.42 -6.35 11.18
CA LEU A 83 1.48 -7.38 10.75
C LEU A 83 2.02 -8.19 9.57
N SER A 84 2.72 -7.54 8.63
CA SER A 84 3.40 -8.21 7.52
C SER A 84 4.49 -9.15 8.03
N ILE A 85 5.31 -8.71 8.98
CA ILE A 85 6.38 -9.52 9.59
C ILE A 85 5.80 -10.73 10.30
N GLU A 86 4.70 -10.58 11.05
CA GLU A 86 4.01 -11.70 11.70
C GLU A 86 3.52 -12.73 10.66
N ALA A 87 2.90 -12.27 9.57
CA ALA A 87 2.41 -13.13 8.50
C ALA A 87 3.55 -13.88 7.77
N LEU A 88 4.63 -13.17 7.43
CA LEU A 88 5.81 -13.76 6.80
C LEU A 88 6.46 -14.83 7.69
N LYS A 89 6.58 -14.58 9.00
CA LYS A 89 7.07 -15.57 10.00
C LYS A 89 6.16 -16.78 10.12
N ALA A 90 4.85 -16.60 9.95
CA ALA A 90 3.88 -17.68 9.91
C ALA A 90 3.87 -18.46 8.57
N GLY A 91 4.81 -18.15 7.68
CA GLY A 91 4.95 -18.84 6.39
C GLY A 91 3.95 -18.41 5.32
N LYS A 92 3.31 -17.24 5.48
CA LYS A 92 2.34 -16.70 4.51
C LYS A 92 3.01 -15.68 3.60
N ASP A 93 2.59 -15.63 2.34
CA ASP A 93 2.88 -14.50 1.48
C ASP A 93 2.02 -13.30 1.89
N VAL A 94 2.43 -12.08 1.56
CA VAL A 94 1.74 -10.85 1.96
C VAL A 94 1.53 -9.92 0.78
N MET A 95 0.32 -9.42 0.62
CA MET A 95 0.01 -8.21 -0.12
C MET A 95 -0.48 -7.15 0.86
N VAL A 96 0.27 -6.07 1.00
CA VAL A 96 -0.07 -4.97 1.89
C VAL A 96 -0.47 -3.74 1.10
N ASP A 97 -1.44 -2.98 1.60
CA ASP A 97 -1.81 -1.69 1.05
C ASP A 97 -0.65 -0.66 1.21
N LYS A 98 -0.56 0.31 0.30
CA LYS A 98 0.41 1.42 0.37
C LYS A 98 0.03 2.44 1.46
N PRO A 99 1.00 3.00 2.19
CA PRO A 99 2.39 2.58 2.26
C PRO A 99 2.54 1.27 3.03
N GLY A 100 3.44 0.42 2.60
CA GLY A 100 3.68 -0.87 3.26
C GLY A 100 4.41 -0.74 4.61
N CYS A 101 5.07 0.39 4.85
CA CYS A 101 5.73 0.77 6.11
C CYS A 101 5.82 2.28 6.19
N THR A 102 6.04 2.82 7.41
CA THR A 102 6.12 4.27 7.66
C THR A 102 7.49 4.73 8.16
N THR A 103 8.37 3.81 8.52
CA THR A 103 9.72 4.11 9.01
C THR A 103 10.81 3.29 8.32
N LEU A 104 12.05 3.77 8.38
CA LEU A 104 13.22 3.04 7.83
C LEU A 104 13.53 1.78 8.64
N ASP A 105 13.30 1.79 9.94
CA ASP A 105 13.50 0.61 10.80
C ASP A 105 12.53 -0.51 10.39
N GLN A 106 11.25 -0.19 10.21
CA GLN A 106 10.26 -1.12 9.69
C GLN A 106 10.68 -1.70 8.33
N LEU A 107 11.19 -0.85 7.43
CA LEU A 107 11.67 -1.32 6.12
C LEU A 107 12.87 -2.26 6.24
N ASN A 108 13.79 -1.98 7.15
CA ASN A 108 14.96 -2.84 7.39
C ASN A 108 14.55 -4.19 7.97
N ASP A 109 13.62 -4.21 8.91
CA ASP A 109 13.06 -5.44 9.48
C ASP A 109 12.32 -6.27 8.43
N LEU A 110 11.52 -5.62 7.56
CA LEU A 110 10.85 -6.28 6.45
C LEU A 110 11.84 -6.90 5.47
N LYS A 111 12.89 -6.18 5.07
CA LYS A 111 13.95 -6.73 4.19
C LYS A 111 14.61 -7.96 4.81
N LYS A 112 14.88 -7.92 6.10
CA LYS A 112 15.49 -9.02 6.83
C LYS A 112 14.58 -10.25 6.81
N ILE A 113 13.31 -10.09 7.22
CA ILE A 113 12.39 -11.22 7.33
C ILE A 113 12.02 -11.83 5.97
N VAL A 114 11.87 -11.02 4.93
CA VAL A 114 11.67 -11.51 3.55
C VAL A 114 12.83 -12.40 3.11
N LYS A 115 14.08 -11.98 3.40
CA LYS A 115 15.26 -12.79 3.09
C LYS A 115 15.31 -14.09 3.91
N GLU A 116 14.95 -14.03 5.18
CA GLU A 116 14.99 -15.19 6.09
C GLU A 116 13.91 -16.25 5.75
N THR A 117 12.71 -15.78 5.39
CA THR A 117 11.58 -16.68 5.12
C THR A 117 11.46 -17.12 3.67
N GLY A 118 12.07 -16.38 2.74
CA GLY A 118 11.89 -16.58 1.30
C GLY A 118 10.46 -16.31 0.81
N LYS A 119 9.62 -15.71 1.63
CA LYS A 119 8.23 -15.37 1.30
C LYS A 119 8.12 -14.06 0.53
N ILE A 120 7.01 -13.90 -0.18
CA ILE A 120 6.74 -12.70 -0.97
C ILE A 120 6.11 -11.64 -0.06
N TRP A 121 6.67 -10.43 -0.08
CA TRP A 121 6.05 -9.24 0.45
C TRP A 121 5.86 -8.23 -0.68
N SER A 122 4.63 -7.90 -1.00
CA SER A 122 4.27 -6.97 -2.07
C SER A 122 3.44 -5.81 -1.53
N VAL A 123 3.66 -4.63 -2.10
CA VAL A 123 2.88 -3.42 -1.79
C VAL A 123 1.93 -3.12 -2.93
N ASN A 124 0.65 -2.94 -2.64
CA ASN A 124 -0.37 -2.63 -3.63
C ASN A 124 -0.34 -1.14 -4.00
N PHE A 125 0.36 -0.81 -5.07
CA PHE A 125 0.36 0.52 -5.69
C PHE A 125 -0.75 0.62 -6.75
N SER A 126 -2.00 0.79 -6.30
CA SER A 126 -3.21 0.77 -7.13
C SER A 126 -3.17 1.75 -8.31
N GLU A 127 -2.64 2.95 -8.14
CA GLU A 127 -2.57 3.94 -9.22
C GLU A 127 -1.78 3.48 -10.45
N ARG A 128 -0.79 2.60 -10.26
CA ARG A 128 -0.10 1.99 -11.41
C ARG A 128 -0.86 0.81 -11.99
N PHE A 129 -1.38 -0.07 -11.14
CA PHE A 129 -1.89 -1.37 -11.59
C PHE A 129 -3.39 -1.35 -11.95
N HIS A 130 -4.18 -0.48 -11.32
CA HIS A 130 -5.63 -0.39 -11.58
C HIS A 130 -5.99 0.68 -12.62
N VAL A 131 -5.06 1.58 -12.96
CA VAL A 131 -5.30 2.65 -13.94
C VAL A 131 -4.80 2.21 -15.31
N ALA A 132 -5.72 1.79 -16.18
CA ALA A 132 -5.40 1.29 -17.53
C ALA A 132 -4.54 2.27 -18.36
N ALA A 133 -4.73 3.58 -18.18
CA ALA A 133 -3.92 4.60 -18.86
C ALA A 133 -2.45 4.55 -18.47
N VAL A 134 -2.13 4.24 -17.18
CA VAL A 134 -0.75 4.11 -16.69
C VAL A 134 -0.11 2.85 -17.28
N THR A 135 -0.83 1.73 -17.30
CA THR A 135 -0.38 0.49 -17.95
C THR A 135 -0.06 0.72 -19.42
N LYS A 136 -0.96 1.41 -20.15
CA LYS A 136 -0.73 1.73 -21.56
C LYS A 136 0.46 2.66 -21.77
N ALA A 137 0.62 3.68 -20.93
CA ALA A 137 1.79 4.57 -20.97
C ALA A 137 3.09 3.80 -20.75
N GLU A 138 3.10 2.85 -19.80
CA GLU A 138 4.28 2.01 -19.53
C GLU A 138 4.65 1.15 -20.76
N GLU A 139 3.68 0.55 -21.43
CA GLU A 139 3.89 -0.18 -22.69
C GLU A 139 4.54 0.72 -23.76
N LEU A 140 3.95 1.89 -24.01
CA LEU A 140 4.45 2.84 -25.01
C LEU A 140 5.88 3.32 -24.71
N VAL A 141 6.21 3.56 -23.45
CA VAL A 141 7.56 3.93 -23.04
C VAL A 141 8.52 2.76 -23.27
N LYS A 142 8.14 1.52 -22.93
CA LYS A 142 8.93 0.32 -23.19
C LYS A 142 9.19 0.09 -24.68
N ASP A 143 8.19 0.38 -25.51
CA ASP A 143 8.29 0.29 -26.98
C ASP A 143 9.15 1.42 -27.57
N GLY A 144 9.60 2.38 -26.77
CA GLY A 144 10.51 3.44 -27.16
C GLY A 144 9.89 4.58 -27.97
N ILE A 145 8.54 4.72 -27.99
CA ILE A 145 7.83 5.74 -28.81
C ILE A 145 8.32 7.17 -28.52
N ILE A 146 8.63 7.47 -27.26
CA ILE A 146 9.18 8.78 -26.86
C ILE A 146 10.69 8.73 -26.59
N GLY A 147 11.34 7.61 -26.89
CA GLY A 147 12.74 7.38 -26.54
C GLY A 147 12.94 7.21 -25.03
N LYS A 148 14.18 7.45 -24.58
CA LYS A 148 14.53 7.31 -23.15
C LYS A 148 13.93 8.46 -22.33
N VAL A 149 13.09 8.14 -21.35
CA VAL A 149 12.55 9.12 -20.40
C VAL A 149 13.70 9.69 -19.55
N LYS A 150 13.82 11.01 -19.53
CA LYS A 150 14.83 11.75 -18.78
C LYS A 150 14.29 12.40 -17.53
N GLN A 151 12.99 12.73 -17.55
CA GLN A 151 12.32 13.40 -16.44
C GLN A 151 10.86 12.96 -16.37
N THR A 152 10.35 12.84 -15.16
CA THR A 152 8.94 12.72 -14.86
C THR A 152 8.48 13.90 -14.00
N MET A 153 7.24 14.32 -14.20
CA MET A 153 6.55 15.25 -13.33
C MET A 153 5.28 14.55 -12.83
N GLY A 154 5.20 14.30 -11.53
CA GLY A 154 4.08 13.60 -10.91
C GLY A 154 3.26 14.56 -10.07
N ILE A 155 1.97 14.73 -10.39
CA ILE A 155 1.04 15.53 -9.60
C ILE A 155 -0.03 14.61 -9.05
N GLY A 156 -0.19 14.57 -7.72
CA GLY A 156 -1.11 13.68 -7.02
C GLY A 156 -2.13 14.41 -6.15
N PRO A 157 -2.96 15.34 -6.71
CA PRO A 157 -3.96 16.02 -5.90
C PRO A 157 -5.04 15.04 -5.44
N HIS A 158 -5.20 14.89 -4.13
CA HIS A 158 -6.22 14.05 -3.53
C HIS A 158 -7.28 14.91 -2.84
N ARG A 159 -8.55 14.57 -3.07
CA ARG A 159 -9.64 15.22 -2.36
C ARG A 159 -9.70 14.69 -0.93
N GLN A 160 -9.67 15.58 0.05
CA GLN A 160 -9.94 15.19 1.44
C GLN A 160 -11.39 14.69 1.61
N GLY A 161 -12.32 15.22 0.78
CA GLY A 161 -13.74 14.89 0.83
C GLY A 161 -14.45 15.50 2.04
N ASN A 162 -15.78 15.38 2.04
CA ASN A 162 -16.63 15.80 3.14
C ASN A 162 -17.11 14.60 3.97
N TYR A 163 -16.40 13.48 3.91
CA TYR A 163 -16.71 12.27 4.66
C TYR A 163 -15.83 12.19 5.92
N GLU A 164 -16.35 11.51 6.90
CA GLU A 164 -15.64 11.26 8.14
C GLU A 164 -14.31 10.50 7.88
N ARG A 165 -13.25 11.03 8.44
CA ARG A 165 -11.93 10.40 8.44
C ARG A 165 -11.62 9.91 9.85
N PRO A 166 -11.01 8.73 10.01
CA PRO A 166 -10.61 8.26 11.33
C PRO A 166 -9.49 9.12 11.90
N ASP A 167 -9.36 9.15 13.22
CA ASP A 167 -8.37 10.00 13.91
C ASP A 167 -6.94 9.72 13.47
N TRP A 168 -6.59 8.47 13.19
CA TRP A 168 -5.26 8.10 12.72
C TRP A 168 -4.86 8.80 11.41
N PHE A 169 -5.82 9.19 10.59
CA PHE A 169 -5.58 9.92 9.34
C PHE A 169 -4.98 11.33 9.57
N TYR A 170 -5.18 11.89 10.75
CA TYR A 170 -4.66 13.21 11.14
C TYR A 170 -3.41 13.12 12.04
N ASP A 171 -2.94 11.92 12.32
CA ASP A 171 -1.75 11.68 13.12
C ASP A 171 -0.58 11.24 12.23
N ARG A 172 0.45 12.11 12.14
CA ARG A 172 1.63 11.93 11.29
C ARG A 172 2.33 10.58 11.51
N GLU A 173 2.40 10.13 12.75
CA GLU A 173 3.06 8.85 13.08
C GLU A 173 2.21 7.66 12.63
N SER A 174 0.91 7.80 12.63
CA SER A 174 -0.02 6.73 12.25
C SER A 174 -0.11 6.53 10.74
N TYR A 175 -0.20 7.62 9.93
CA TYR A 175 -0.34 7.48 8.47
C TYR A 175 0.98 7.63 7.69
N GLY A 176 2.06 8.08 8.33
CA GLY A 176 3.38 8.21 7.73
C GLY A 176 3.66 9.54 7.03
N GLY A 177 2.67 10.46 6.91
CA GLY A 177 2.78 11.76 6.24
C GLY A 177 2.42 11.72 4.77
N ILE A 178 2.14 12.90 4.20
CA ILE A 178 1.61 13.08 2.83
C ILE A 178 2.53 12.46 1.76
N ILE A 179 3.84 12.62 1.93
CA ILE A 179 4.82 12.09 0.97
C ILE A 179 4.81 10.56 0.98
N THR A 180 4.76 9.95 2.17
CA THR A 180 4.73 8.49 2.31
C THR A 180 3.39 7.92 1.86
N ASP A 181 2.28 8.59 2.18
CA ASP A 181 0.94 8.11 1.84
C ASP A 181 0.61 8.37 0.36
N ILE A 182 0.72 9.60 -0.12
CA ILE A 182 0.32 9.98 -1.49
C ILE A 182 1.53 10.00 -2.44
N GLY A 183 2.61 10.69 -2.07
CA GLY A 183 3.80 10.83 -2.92
C GLY A 183 4.45 9.50 -3.31
N SER A 184 4.23 8.45 -2.52
CA SER A 184 4.72 7.10 -2.84
C SER A 184 4.23 6.56 -4.19
N HIS A 185 3.02 6.93 -4.64
CA HIS A 185 2.50 6.56 -5.96
C HIS A 185 3.35 7.18 -7.08
N GLN A 186 3.61 8.49 -6.99
CA GLN A 186 4.39 9.21 -7.99
C GLN A 186 5.87 8.81 -7.97
N ILE A 187 6.43 8.52 -6.77
CA ILE A 187 7.78 7.95 -6.65
C ILE A 187 7.87 6.59 -7.34
N HIS A 188 6.89 5.72 -7.13
CA HIS A 188 6.85 4.42 -7.78
C HIS A 188 6.76 4.56 -9.32
N GLN A 189 5.90 5.44 -9.82
CA GLN A 189 5.79 5.73 -11.26
C GLN A 189 7.10 6.33 -11.82
N PHE A 190 7.74 7.24 -11.09
CA PHE A 190 9.05 7.78 -11.45
C PHE A 190 10.09 6.66 -11.65
N LEU A 191 10.22 5.75 -10.69
CA LEU A 191 11.17 4.64 -10.79
C LEU A 191 10.91 3.78 -12.03
N VAL A 192 9.63 3.48 -12.30
CA VAL A 192 9.22 2.66 -13.44
C VAL A 192 9.49 3.37 -14.78
N PHE A 193 8.98 4.59 -14.97
CA PHE A 193 9.07 5.30 -16.24
C PHE A 193 10.49 5.71 -16.60
N THR A 194 11.33 6.06 -15.61
CA THR A 194 12.75 6.37 -15.86
C THR A 194 13.64 5.12 -15.90
N ASN A 195 13.08 3.94 -15.60
CA ASN A 195 13.82 2.70 -15.39
C ASN A 195 14.93 2.89 -14.33
N SER A 196 14.62 3.61 -13.24
CA SER A 196 15.53 3.83 -12.13
C SER A 196 15.39 2.75 -11.07
N ILE A 197 16.52 2.14 -10.67
CA ILE A 197 16.58 1.17 -9.56
C ILE A 197 17.17 1.78 -8.29
N VAL A 198 17.77 2.96 -8.41
CA VAL A 198 18.29 3.76 -7.31
C VAL A 198 17.90 5.21 -7.53
N ALA A 199 17.44 5.86 -6.47
CA ALA A 199 17.14 7.29 -6.49
C ALA A 199 17.56 7.95 -5.17
N LYS A 200 17.92 9.23 -5.28
CA LYS A 200 18.23 10.11 -4.15
C LYS A 200 17.22 11.25 -4.12
N ILE A 201 16.68 11.54 -2.95
CA ILE A 201 15.91 12.75 -2.70
C ILE A 201 16.89 13.91 -2.60
N THR A 202 16.74 14.94 -3.44
CA THR A 202 17.58 16.15 -3.46
C THR A 202 16.90 17.34 -2.80
N HIS A 203 15.56 17.32 -2.74
CA HIS A 203 14.72 18.26 -2.00
C HIS A 203 13.45 17.56 -1.54
N ALA A 204 12.96 17.92 -0.37
CA ALA A 204 11.64 17.50 0.11
C ALA A 204 11.08 18.57 1.06
N LEU A 205 9.78 18.85 0.88
CA LEU A 205 9.01 19.72 1.76
C LEU A 205 7.67 19.05 2.04
N ALA A 206 7.20 19.10 3.27
CA ALA A 206 5.84 18.68 3.63
C ALA A 206 5.27 19.59 4.69
N GLU A 207 4.06 20.09 4.48
CA GLU A 207 3.44 21.11 5.30
C GLU A 207 1.97 20.80 5.59
N ASN A 208 1.47 21.40 6.67
CA ASN A 208 0.06 21.56 6.92
C ASN A 208 -0.33 23.01 6.59
N THR A 209 -0.97 23.23 5.47
CA THR A 209 -1.30 24.60 5.00
C THR A 209 -2.71 25.03 5.41
N THR A 210 -3.68 24.10 5.50
CA THR A 210 -5.10 24.42 5.64
C THR A 210 -5.76 23.91 6.92
N ARG A 211 -5.17 22.92 7.62
CA ARG A 211 -5.77 22.27 8.80
C ARG A 211 -4.94 22.49 10.06
N LYS A 212 -4.76 23.75 10.45
CA LYS A 212 -3.92 24.10 11.61
C LYS A 212 -4.43 23.52 12.94
N GLU A 213 -5.74 23.22 13.02
CA GLU A 213 -6.35 22.54 14.16
C GLU A 213 -5.99 21.05 14.27
N LYS A 214 -5.35 20.48 13.23
CA LYS A 214 -4.86 19.10 13.17
C LYS A 214 -3.34 19.12 12.95
N PRO A 215 -2.52 19.40 13.96
CA PRO A 215 -1.08 19.66 13.79
C PRO A 215 -0.28 18.49 13.23
N GLY A 216 -0.75 17.27 13.41
CA GLY A 216 -0.14 16.07 12.84
C GLY A 216 -0.47 15.82 11.35
N PHE A 217 -1.39 16.60 10.77
CA PHE A 217 -1.78 16.44 9.38
C PHE A 217 -0.85 17.20 8.43
N GLN A 218 -0.66 16.67 7.25
CA GLN A 218 0.06 17.30 6.14
C GLN A 218 -0.84 17.25 4.90
N ASP A 219 -1.07 18.39 4.27
CA ASP A 219 -1.92 18.56 3.09
C ASP A 219 -1.17 19.09 1.87
N PHE A 220 0.12 19.37 2.02
CA PHE A 220 1.03 19.74 0.95
C PHE A 220 2.33 18.94 1.07
N GLY A 221 2.86 18.51 -0.07
CA GLY A 221 4.18 17.87 -0.15
C GLY A 221 4.78 18.03 -1.53
N GLU A 222 6.10 18.21 -1.59
CA GLU A 222 6.88 18.19 -2.83
C GLU A 222 8.21 17.47 -2.64
N ILE A 223 8.70 16.84 -3.70
CA ILE A 223 9.98 16.13 -3.71
C ILE A 223 10.67 16.33 -5.05
N ASN A 224 11.99 16.54 -5.02
CA ASN A 224 12.86 16.38 -6.17
C ASN A 224 13.69 15.09 -6.03
N LEU A 225 13.70 14.30 -7.10
CA LEU A 225 14.40 13.01 -7.18
C LEU A 225 15.47 13.03 -8.25
N SER A 226 16.63 12.43 -7.93
CA SER A 226 17.67 12.12 -8.91
C SER A 226 17.94 10.62 -8.92
N GLY A 227 17.51 9.94 -9.96
CA GLY A 227 17.69 8.49 -10.15
C GLY A 227 18.78 8.19 -11.18
N ASN A 228 19.22 6.92 -11.22
CA ASN A 228 20.18 6.47 -12.21
C ASN A 228 19.61 6.40 -13.65
N GLY A 229 18.32 6.51 -13.83
CA GLY A 229 17.64 6.57 -15.14
C GLY A 229 17.17 7.96 -15.55
N GLY A 230 16.94 8.87 -14.59
CA GLY A 230 16.41 10.20 -14.86
C GLY A 230 16.11 10.99 -13.59
N HIS A 231 15.38 12.09 -13.76
CA HIS A 231 14.96 12.99 -12.68
C HIS A 231 13.46 12.95 -12.46
N GLY A 232 13.00 13.22 -11.24
CA GLY A 232 11.59 13.32 -10.88
C GLY A 232 11.30 14.59 -10.10
N TYR A 233 10.13 15.17 -10.37
CA TYR A 233 9.51 16.22 -9.58
C TYR A 233 8.09 15.74 -9.21
N ILE A 234 7.76 15.84 -7.93
CA ILE A 234 6.47 15.41 -7.36
C ILE A 234 5.93 16.51 -6.50
#